data_696dc9fcfb5690f9ba8338192e564fb8
#
_entry.id   696dc9fcfb5690f9ba8338192e564fb8
#
_cell.length_a   1.000
_cell.length_b   1.000
_cell.length_c   1.000
_cell.angle_alpha   90.00
_cell.angle_beta   90.00
_cell.angle_gamma   90.00
#
_symmetry.space_group_name_H-M   'P 1'
#
loop_
_entity.id
_entity.type
_entity.pdbx_description
1 polymer ?
#
loop_
_entity_poly.entity_id
_entity_poly.type
_entity_poly.pdbx_seq_one_letter_code
_entity_poly.pdbx_strand_id
1 'polypeptide(L)'
;AAQACLAERPCDLGTRCTVFMNSKVKQVLREGATVADIAAGLSYSVVKNCLYKVLKLKKREELGDRIVVQGGTMRNDSVVRALELLTGAEVSRSDMPELMGAYGCALYARTAAKKKPAASLDSLLASASHRLTCGGCENHCFITKYTFAGNHTYYSGNKCEKVFSNRGTGAAKGRNVSAEKNALLFDRPCPAGPHGRIGIPRVLNMYEDY
;
A
#
# COMPACT_ATOMS: atom_id res chain seq x y z
N ALA A 1 -15.59 5.46 12.44
CA ALA A 1 -16.58 4.44 12.10
C ALA A 1 -17.93 4.76 12.76
N ALA A 2 -18.03 4.73 14.09
CA ALA A 2 -19.32 4.91 14.80
C ALA A 2 -20.06 6.19 14.35
N GLN A 3 -19.39 7.32 14.29
CA GLN A 3 -20.00 8.58 13.82
C GLN A 3 -20.54 8.47 12.37
N ALA A 4 -19.82 7.79 11.50
CA ALA A 4 -20.25 7.62 10.11
C ALA A 4 -21.54 6.80 9.98
N CYS A 5 -21.80 5.88 10.89
CA CYS A 5 -23.04 5.09 10.90
C CYS A 5 -24.27 5.89 11.38
N LEU A 6 -24.04 7.08 11.95
CA LEU A 6 -25.08 7.99 12.42
C LEU A 6 -25.40 9.10 11.38
N ALA A 7 -24.80 9.04 10.20
CA ALA A 7 -25.00 10.04 9.15
C ALA A 7 -26.42 9.98 8.59
N GLU A 8 -27.07 11.13 8.52
CA GLU A 8 -28.39 11.28 7.90
C GLU A 8 -28.28 11.58 6.40
N ARG A 9 -27.28 12.38 6.02
CA ARG A 9 -27.06 12.82 4.65
C ARG A 9 -25.57 12.73 4.28
N PRO A 10 -25.05 11.52 3.98
CA PRO A 10 -23.64 11.33 3.62
C PRO A 10 -23.21 12.25 2.48
N CYS A 11 -22.10 12.97 2.67
CA CYS A 11 -21.54 13.89 1.67
C CYS A 11 -21.01 13.13 0.45
N ASP A 12 -21.30 13.57 -0.76
CA ASP A 12 -20.59 13.06 -1.93
C ASP A 12 -19.20 13.73 -2.07
N LEU A 13 -18.19 13.00 -1.66
CA LEU A 13 -16.78 13.43 -1.76
C LEU A 13 -16.12 12.97 -3.07
N GLY A 14 -16.87 12.27 -3.94
CA GLY A 14 -16.35 11.72 -5.19
C GLY A 14 -15.38 10.56 -4.99
N THR A 15 -14.61 10.28 -6.03
CA THR A 15 -13.65 9.14 -6.09
C THR A 15 -12.21 9.58 -6.31
N ARG A 16 -11.83 10.76 -5.83
CA ARG A 16 -10.44 11.25 -5.91
C ARG A 16 -9.57 10.59 -4.84
N CYS A 17 -8.25 10.62 -5.03
CA CYS A 17 -7.35 10.14 -3.98
C CYS A 17 -7.43 11.07 -2.75
N THR A 18 -7.08 10.53 -1.59
CA THR A 18 -7.23 11.19 -0.28
C THR A 18 -6.60 12.58 -0.23
N VAL A 19 -5.47 12.81 -0.91
CA VAL A 19 -4.78 14.12 -0.93
C VAL A 19 -5.66 15.20 -1.56
N PHE A 20 -6.29 14.89 -2.69
CA PHE A 20 -7.18 15.84 -3.39
C PHE A 20 -8.57 15.94 -2.73
N MET A 21 -8.93 15.00 -1.88
CA MET A 21 -10.19 15.00 -1.16
C MET A 21 -10.24 16.06 -0.05
N ASN A 22 -9.08 16.47 0.50
CA ASN A 22 -9.00 17.49 1.56
C ASN A 22 -9.69 18.80 1.16
N SER A 23 -9.57 19.22 -0.09
CA SER A 23 -10.22 20.45 -0.57
C SER A 23 -11.75 20.30 -0.56
N LYS A 24 -12.26 19.14 -0.96
CA LYS A 24 -13.70 18.86 -0.94
C LYS A 24 -14.24 18.76 0.48
N VAL A 25 -13.51 18.10 1.40
CA VAL A 25 -13.88 18.04 2.81
C VAL A 25 -13.97 19.46 3.42
N LYS A 26 -12.98 20.33 3.16
CA LYS A 26 -13.01 21.72 3.60
C LYS A 26 -14.21 22.49 3.03
N GLN A 27 -14.56 22.21 1.78
CA GLN A 27 -15.71 22.82 1.14
C GLN A 27 -17.02 22.43 1.85
N VAL A 28 -17.29 21.11 1.99
CA VAL A 28 -18.54 20.63 2.60
C VAL A 28 -18.66 21.03 4.09
N LEU A 29 -17.51 21.14 4.80
CA LEU A 29 -17.50 21.72 6.16
C LEU A 29 -18.01 23.17 6.18
N ARG A 30 -17.58 23.99 5.24
CA ARG A 30 -18.07 25.40 5.12
C ARG A 30 -19.54 25.46 4.74
N GLU A 31 -20.04 24.46 4.02
CA GLU A 31 -21.44 24.30 3.65
C GLU A 31 -22.31 23.76 4.79
N GLY A 32 -21.70 23.50 5.98
CA GLY A 32 -22.42 23.09 7.19
C GLY A 32 -22.62 21.57 7.31
N ALA A 33 -21.86 20.75 6.58
CA ALA A 33 -21.95 19.32 6.72
C ALA A 33 -21.47 18.85 8.10
N THR A 34 -22.14 17.86 8.66
CA THR A 34 -21.78 17.29 9.95
C THR A 34 -20.54 16.37 9.82
N VAL A 35 -19.84 16.14 10.93
CA VAL A 35 -18.73 15.18 10.99
C VAL A 35 -19.22 13.77 10.61
N ALA A 36 -20.44 13.41 10.98
CA ALA A 36 -21.05 12.14 10.64
C ALA A 36 -21.22 12.00 9.11
N ASP A 37 -21.79 13.01 8.45
CA ASP A 37 -22.02 13.00 7.01
C ASP A 37 -20.71 12.96 6.20
N ILE A 38 -19.68 13.70 6.68
CA ILE A 38 -18.36 13.67 6.07
C ILE A 38 -17.70 12.31 6.25
N ALA A 39 -17.74 11.74 7.47
CA ALA A 39 -17.14 10.44 7.75
C ALA A 39 -17.82 9.31 6.93
N ALA A 40 -19.13 9.36 6.77
CA ALA A 40 -19.85 8.45 5.88
C ALA A 40 -19.45 8.66 4.42
N GLY A 41 -19.38 9.91 3.97
CA GLY A 41 -18.91 10.26 2.62
C GLY A 41 -17.52 9.72 2.29
N LEU A 42 -16.60 9.73 3.27
CA LEU A 42 -15.29 9.10 3.13
C LEU A 42 -15.39 7.59 2.92
N SER A 43 -16.26 6.90 3.67
CA SER A 43 -16.49 5.46 3.51
C SER A 43 -17.05 5.14 2.13
N TYR A 44 -18.04 5.90 1.67
CA TYR A 44 -18.57 5.79 0.30
C TYR A 44 -17.49 6.01 -0.75
N SER A 45 -16.63 7.01 -0.58
CA SER A 45 -15.55 7.32 -1.52
C SER A 45 -14.56 6.17 -1.65
N VAL A 46 -14.17 5.56 -0.53
CA VAL A 46 -13.26 4.39 -0.51
C VAL A 46 -13.88 3.23 -1.28
N VAL A 47 -15.13 2.91 -1.00
CA VAL A 47 -15.83 1.81 -1.66
C VAL A 47 -16.03 2.09 -3.15
N LYS A 48 -16.48 3.32 -3.53
CA LYS A 48 -16.60 3.73 -4.93
C LYS A 48 -15.26 3.61 -5.68
N ASN A 49 -14.13 3.98 -5.05
CA ASN A 49 -12.81 3.80 -5.65
C ASN A 49 -12.50 2.33 -5.90
N CYS A 50 -12.79 1.46 -4.93
CA CYS A 50 -12.59 0.02 -5.06
C CYS A 50 -13.43 -0.56 -6.21
N LEU A 51 -14.73 -0.31 -6.20
CA LEU A 51 -15.66 -0.88 -7.17
C LEU A 51 -15.40 -0.36 -8.58
N TYR A 52 -15.29 0.95 -8.77
CA TYR A 52 -15.30 1.55 -10.11
C TYR A 52 -13.91 1.78 -10.70
N LYS A 53 -12.86 2.02 -9.88
CA LYS A 53 -11.50 2.25 -10.40
C LYS A 53 -10.61 1.01 -10.35
N VAL A 54 -10.71 0.21 -9.29
CA VAL A 54 -9.86 -0.97 -9.14
C VAL A 54 -10.52 -2.16 -9.84
N LEU A 55 -11.73 -2.51 -9.44
CA LEU A 55 -12.47 -3.63 -10.04
C LEU A 55 -13.04 -3.29 -11.42
N LYS A 56 -13.17 -1.98 -11.73
CA LYS A 56 -13.77 -1.48 -13.00
C LYS A 56 -15.16 -2.06 -13.25
N LEU A 57 -15.93 -2.21 -12.19
CA LEU A 57 -17.27 -2.76 -12.21
C LEU A 57 -18.16 -1.94 -13.16
N LYS A 58 -18.79 -2.59 -14.10
CA LYS A 58 -19.71 -1.96 -15.06
C LYS A 58 -21.16 -2.10 -14.63
N LYS A 59 -21.49 -3.26 -14.07
CA LYS A 59 -22.83 -3.59 -13.61
C LYS A 59 -22.75 -4.20 -12.22
N ARG A 60 -23.74 -3.90 -11.40
CA ARG A 60 -23.83 -4.36 -10.01
C ARG A 60 -23.96 -5.89 -9.93
N GLU A 61 -24.65 -6.48 -10.88
CA GLU A 61 -24.93 -7.91 -10.98
C GLU A 61 -23.64 -8.75 -11.13
N GLU A 62 -22.53 -8.14 -11.54
CA GLU A 62 -21.23 -8.81 -11.65
C GLU A 62 -20.68 -9.28 -10.29
N LEU A 63 -21.13 -8.69 -9.16
CA LEU A 63 -20.73 -9.06 -7.82
C LEU A 63 -21.57 -10.18 -7.19
N GLY A 64 -22.72 -10.51 -7.79
CA GLY A 64 -23.70 -11.41 -7.21
C GLY A 64 -24.46 -10.81 -6.02
N ASP A 65 -25.32 -11.62 -5.41
CA ASP A 65 -26.23 -11.18 -4.34
C ASP A 65 -25.60 -11.27 -2.94
N ARG A 66 -24.51 -12.02 -2.80
CA ARG A 66 -23.77 -12.24 -1.55
C ARG A 66 -22.32 -11.90 -1.73
N ILE A 67 -21.82 -11.01 -0.89
CA ILE A 67 -20.43 -10.55 -0.93
C ILE A 67 -19.77 -10.94 0.38
N VAL A 68 -18.66 -11.68 0.32
CA VAL A 68 -17.82 -11.96 1.47
C VAL A 68 -16.62 -11.04 1.44
N VAL A 69 -16.40 -10.32 2.53
CA VAL A 69 -15.29 -9.36 2.64
C VAL A 69 -14.30 -9.78 3.73
N GLN A 70 -13.03 -9.46 3.50
CA GLN A 70 -11.95 -9.73 4.44
C GLN A 70 -10.90 -8.62 4.42
N GLY A 71 -10.04 -8.62 5.42
CA GLY A 71 -8.99 -7.62 5.61
C GLY A 71 -9.34 -6.61 6.70
N GLY A 72 -8.31 -5.96 7.28
CA GLY A 72 -8.44 -5.07 8.43
C GLY A 72 -9.35 -3.86 8.19
N THR A 73 -9.46 -3.38 6.96
CA THR A 73 -10.38 -2.30 6.57
C THR A 73 -11.83 -2.66 6.86
N MET A 74 -12.18 -3.94 6.78
CA MET A 74 -13.54 -4.43 7.01
C MET A 74 -13.95 -4.52 8.49
N ARG A 75 -13.04 -4.19 9.41
CA ARG A 75 -13.40 -3.90 10.82
C ARG A 75 -14.23 -2.62 10.95
N ASN A 76 -14.18 -1.77 9.94
CA ASN A 76 -14.91 -0.52 9.94
C ASN A 76 -16.34 -0.74 9.43
N ASP A 77 -17.32 -0.69 10.34
CA ASP A 77 -18.73 -0.90 10.04
C ASP A 77 -19.27 0.06 8.99
N SER A 78 -18.79 1.30 8.97
CA SER A 78 -19.24 2.29 7.99
C SER A 78 -18.79 1.95 6.55
N VAL A 79 -17.66 1.27 6.39
CA VAL A 79 -17.17 0.81 5.08
C VAL A 79 -18.01 -0.38 4.62
N VAL A 80 -18.29 -1.32 5.50
CA VAL A 80 -19.17 -2.47 5.21
C VAL A 80 -20.57 -1.97 4.84
N ARG A 81 -21.12 -1.05 5.63
CA ARG A 81 -22.46 -0.47 5.34
C ARG A 81 -22.48 0.30 4.03
N ALA A 82 -21.44 1.05 3.70
CA ALA A 82 -21.33 1.75 2.43
C ALA A 82 -21.27 0.75 1.25
N LEU A 83 -20.62 -0.39 1.42
CA LEU A 83 -20.58 -1.45 0.41
C LEU A 83 -21.99 -2.04 0.18
N GLU A 84 -22.71 -2.40 1.26
CA GLU A 84 -24.08 -2.89 1.18
C GLU A 84 -25.00 -1.91 0.44
N LEU A 85 -24.95 -0.64 0.83
CA LEU A 85 -25.82 0.38 0.24
C LEU A 85 -25.49 0.67 -1.23
N LEU A 86 -24.20 0.63 -1.62
CA LEU A 86 -23.79 0.84 -3.01
C LEU A 86 -24.08 -0.35 -3.91
N THR A 87 -23.96 -1.56 -3.39
CA THR A 87 -24.18 -2.79 -4.17
C THR A 87 -25.58 -3.33 -4.04
N GLY A 88 -26.29 -3.05 -2.92
CA GLY A 88 -27.56 -3.64 -2.54
C GLY A 88 -27.47 -5.15 -2.30
N ALA A 89 -26.25 -5.69 -2.15
CA ALA A 89 -26.00 -7.09 -1.86
C ALA A 89 -25.86 -7.31 -0.35
N GLU A 90 -26.08 -8.54 0.09
CA GLU A 90 -25.76 -8.95 1.45
C GLU A 90 -24.26 -9.06 1.62
N VAL A 91 -23.68 -8.34 2.60
CA VAL A 91 -22.25 -8.36 2.88
C VAL A 91 -21.96 -9.10 4.16
N SER A 92 -21.22 -10.19 4.04
CA SER A 92 -20.80 -11.02 5.17
C SER A 92 -19.32 -10.80 5.46
N ARG A 93 -18.97 -10.72 6.74
CA ARG A 93 -17.58 -10.71 7.21
C ARG A 93 -17.43 -11.62 8.42
N SER A 94 -16.21 -12.12 8.67
CA SER A 94 -15.90 -12.84 9.90
C SER A 94 -15.70 -11.87 11.06
N ASP A 95 -15.71 -12.40 12.30
CA ASP A 95 -15.40 -11.61 13.50
C ASP A 95 -13.95 -11.12 13.54
N MET A 96 -13.07 -11.75 12.77
CA MET A 96 -11.65 -11.43 12.65
C MET A 96 -11.26 -11.23 11.18
N PRO A 97 -11.84 -10.22 10.50
CA PRO A 97 -11.65 -10.07 9.06
C PRO A 97 -10.19 -9.84 8.65
N GLU A 98 -9.37 -9.24 9.52
CA GLU A 98 -7.94 -8.99 9.30
C GLU A 98 -7.09 -10.26 9.31
N LEU A 99 -7.54 -11.33 9.95
CA LEU A 99 -6.81 -12.60 10.05
C LEU A 99 -7.21 -13.61 8.97
N MET A 100 -8.26 -13.33 8.19
CA MET A 100 -8.79 -14.29 7.22
C MET A 100 -7.79 -14.69 6.14
N GLY A 101 -6.90 -13.78 5.72
CA GLY A 101 -5.81 -14.10 4.80
C GLY A 101 -4.83 -15.11 5.39
N ALA A 102 -4.40 -14.89 6.64
CA ALA A 102 -3.52 -15.83 7.36
C ALA A 102 -4.19 -17.17 7.59
N TYR A 103 -5.47 -17.16 7.95
CA TYR A 103 -6.27 -18.39 8.11
C TYR A 103 -6.36 -19.18 6.80
N GLY A 104 -6.64 -18.51 5.69
CA GLY A 104 -6.67 -19.13 4.36
C GLY A 104 -5.30 -19.72 3.97
N CYS A 105 -4.21 -19.01 4.24
CA CYS A 105 -2.86 -19.53 4.05
C CYS A 105 -2.59 -20.78 4.90
N ALA A 106 -3.04 -20.80 6.15
CA ALA A 106 -2.88 -21.97 7.03
C ALA A 106 -3.68 -23.18 6.52
N LEU A 107 -4.91 -22.96 6.05
CA LEU A 107 -5.72 -24.01 5.43
C LEU A 107 -5.05 -24.56 4.16
N TYR A 108 -4.55 -23.69 3.30
CA TYR A 108 -3.83 -24.09 2.08
C TYR A 108 -2.55 -24.86 2.43
N ALA A 109 -1.76 -24.36 3.37
CA ALA A 109 -0.53 -25.03 3.82
C ALA A 109 -0.81 -26.45 4.34
N ARG A 110 -1.92 -26.66 5.06
CA ARG A 110 -2.33 -27.97 5.57
C ARG A 110 -2.53 -29.00 4.45
N THR A 111 -3.02 -28.57 3.29
CA THR A 111 -3.28 -29.45 2.14
C THR A 111 -2.08 -29.58 1.21
N ALA A 112 -1.29 -28.51 1.04
CA ALA A 112 -0.20 -28.41 0.07
C ALA A 112 1.18 -28.73 0.64
N ALA A 113 1.38 -28.64 1.98
CA ALA A 113 2.69 -28.80 2.58
C ALA A 113 3.17 -30.24 2.57
N LYS A 114 4.36 -30.49 2.02
CA LYS A 114 5.15 -31.68 2.34
C LYS A 114 5.42 -31.65 3.85
N LYS A 115 5.22 -32.79 4.53
CA LYS A 115 5.46 -32.94 5.97
C LYS A 115 6.91 -32.54 6.32
N LYS A 116 7.10 -31.29 6.68
CA LYS A 116 8.32 -30.80 7.34
C LYS A 116 7.98 -30.59 8.82
N PRO A 117 8.91 -30.91 9.73
CA PRO A 117 8.68 -30.57 11.14
C PRO A 117 8.41 -29.07 11.25
N ALA A 118 7.29 -28.71 11.86
CA ALA A 118 6.99 -27.31 12.14
C ALA A 118 8.02 -26.77 13.15
N ALA A 119 8.56 -25.59 12.90
CA ALA A 119 9.31 -24.89 13.93
C ALA A 119 8.40 -24.67 15.15
N SER A 120 8.92 -24.93 16.35
CA SER A 120 8.17 -24.68 17.58
C SER A 120 7.80 -23.18 17.63
N LEU A 121 6.54 -22.88 17.95
CA LEU A 121 6.10 -21.50 18.13
C LEU A 121 6.93 -20.80 19.23
N ASP A 122 7.30 -21.52 20.29
CA ASP A 122 8.13 -21.01 21.37
C ASP A 122 9.53 -20.62 20.87
N SER A 123 10.11 -21.37 19.93
CA SER A 123 11.41 -21.01 19.34
C SER A 123 11.35 -19.75 18.46
N LEU A 124 10.20 -19.46 17.86
CA LEU A 124 9.96 -18.22 17.09
C LEU A 124 9.71 -17.03 18.02
N LEU A 125 8.98 -17.24 19.13
CA LEU A 125 8.70 -16.22 20.13
C LEU A 125 9.94 -15.87 20.99
N ALA A 126 10.88 -16.79 21.15
CA ALA A 126 12.14 -16.59 21.87
C ALA A 126 13.19 -15.76 21.08
N SER A 127 12.78 -14.98 20.09
CA SER A 127 13.70 -14.14 19.33
C SER A 127 14.12 -12.90 20.14
N ALA A 128 15.42 -12.59 20.09
CA ALA A 128 15.93 -11.31 20.56
C ALA A 128 15.88 -10.27 19.43
N SER A 129 15.49 -9.03 19.76
CA SER A 129 15.49 -7.95 18.79
C SER A 129 16.42 -6.81 19.22
N HIS A 130 17.18 -6.26 18.29
CA HIS A 130 18.06 -5.12 18.52
C HIS A 130 17.85 -4.07 17.44
N ARG A 131 17.67 -2.80 17.84
CA ARG A 131 17.55 -1.66 16.93
C ARG A 131 18.91 -1.05 16.66
N LEU A 132 19.15 -0.71 15.40
CA LEU A 132 20.37 -0.06 14.94
C LEU A 132 20.07 0.89 13.79
N THR A 133 20.96 1.82 13.53
CA THR A 133 20.86 2.75 12.41
C THR A 133 21.84 2.34 11.33
N CYS A 134 21.37 2.24 10.09
CA CYS A 134 22.24 1.93 8.95
C CYS A 134 23.08 3.15 8.58
N GLY A 135 24.40 2.99 8.54
CA GLY A 135 25.37 4.01 8.10
C GLY A 135 25.79 3.89 6.63
N GLY A 136 25.10 3.09 5.81
CA GLY A 136 25.52 2.81 4.44
C GLY A 136 25.19 3.90 3.40
N CYS A 137 24.36 4.87 3.73
CA CYS A 137 24.01 6.03 2.88
C CYS A 137 23.26 7.08 3.70
N GLU A 138 22.95 8.21 3.09
CA GLU A 138 22.25 9.34 3.70
C GLU A 138 20.83 9.02 4.21
N ASN A 139 20.23 7.91 3.82
CA ASN A 139 18.90 7.52 4.32
C ASN A 139 18.88 7.13 5.80
N HIS A 140 20.00 6.77 6.41
CA HIS A 140 20.13 6.39 7.82
C HIS A 140 18.96 5.52 8.32
N CYS A 141 18.62 4.44 7.58
CA CYS A 141 17.47 3.60 7.88
C CYS A 141 17.55 3.03 9.31
N PHE A 142 16.43 3.10 10.03
CA PHE A 142 16.26 2.37 11.28
C PHE A 142 16.02 0.90 10.99
N ILE A 143 16.95 0.06 11.44
CA ILE A 143 16.96 -1.38 11.21
C ILE A 143 16.63 -2.08 12.53
N THR A 144 15.77 -3.08 12.48
CA THR A 144 15.59 -4.02 13.57
C THR A 144 16.22 -5.35 13.17
N LYS A 145 17.24 -5.77 13.88
CA LYS A 145 17.87 -7.10 13.77
C LYS A 145 17.14 -8.04 14.70
N TYR A 146 16.56 -9.10 14.17
CA TYR A 146 16.03 -10.23 14.94
C TYR A 146 17.04 -11.36 14.93
N THR A 147 17.24 -11.96 16.09
CA THR A 147 18.11 -13.14 16.25
C THR A 147 17.24 -14.27 16.80
N PHE A 148 17.14 -15.35 16.05
CA PHE A 148 16.38 -16.56 16.39
C PHE A 148 17.31 -17.65 16.90
N ALA A 149 16.75 -18.73 17.42
CA ALA A 149 17.48 -19.93 17.80
C ALA A 149 18.36 -20.42 16.63
N GLY A 150 19.56 -20.92 16.94
CA GLY A 150 20.53 -21.35 15.94
C GLY A 150 21.24 -20.20 15.20
N ASN A 151 21.29 -19.01 15.78
CA ASN A 151 21.96 -17.83 15.23
C ASN A 151 21.39 -17.33 13.87
N HIS A 152 20.20 -17.73 13.52
CA HIS A 152 19.53 -17.18 12.35
C HIS A 152 19.16 -15.73 12.59
N THR A 153 19.52 -14.87 11.65
CA THR A 153 19.22 -13.42 11.75
C THR A 153 18.31 -12.97 10.64
N TYR A 154 17.41 -12.03 10.99
CA TYR A 154 16.54 -11.35 10.03
C TYR A 154 16.60 -9.84 10.28
N TYR A 155 16.67 -9.06 9.21
CA TYR A 155 16.70 -7.60 9.25
C TYR A 155 15.40 -7.03 8.71
N SER A 156 14.79 -6.10 9.46
CA SER A 156 13.59 -5.38 9.11
C SER A 156 13.85 -3.87 9.08
N GLY A 157 13.14 -3.13 8.24
CA GLY A 157 13.28 -1.67 8.11
C GLY A 157 14.32 -1.20 7.10
N ASN A 158 15.09 -2.12 6.50
CA ASN A 158 16.02 -1.79 5.43
C ASN A 158 15.27 -1.41 4.13
N LYS A 159 15.64 -0.27 3.53
CA LYS A 159 15.11 0.17 2.23
C LYS A 159 15.88 -0.42 1.05
N CYS A 160 17.00 -1.06 1.30
CA CYS A 160 17.84 -1.72 0.30
C CYS A 160 18.59 -2.91 0.92
N GLU A 161 19.19 -3.75 0.08
CA GLU A 161 19.95 -4.94 0.47
C GLU A 161 21.48 -4.71 0.45
N LYS A 162 21.95 -3.44 0.48
CA LYS A 162 23.39 -3.13 0.33
C LYS A 162 24.22 -3.48 1.57
N VAL A 163 23.72 -3.15 2.78
CA VAL A 163 24.43 -3.32 4.04
C VAL A 163 23.83 -4.47 4.84
N PHE A 164 22.52 -4.47 5.00
CA PHE A 164 21.79 -5.52 5.69
C PHE A 164 20.93 -6.28 4.67
N SER A 165 21.19 -7.57 4.51
CA SER A 165 20.50 -8.41 3.54
C SER A 165 19.94 -9.65 4.20
N ASN A 166 18.69 -9.99 3.85
CA ASN A 166 18.04 -11.24 4.23
C ASN A 166 18.23 -12.34 3.17
N ARG A 167 18.87 -12.01 2.04
CA ARG A 167 19.02 -12.92 0.90
C ARG A 167 20.26 -13.80 0.98
N GLY A 168 21.04 -13.66 2.04
CA GLY A 168 22.30 -14.39 2.22
C GLY A 168 23.47 -13.79 1.42
N THR A 169 24.68 -14.27 1.73
CA THR A 169 25.90 -13.92 1.00
C THR A 169 25.91 -14.69 -0.31
N GLY A 170 25.69 -14.03 -1.42
CA GLY A 170 25.69 -14.65 -2.77
C GLY A 170 24.48 -14.34 -3.62
N ALA A 171 23.48 -13.61 -3.09
CA ALA A 171 22.45 -13.08 -3.96
C ALA A 171 23.09 -12.13 -4.97
N ALA A 172 22.96 -12.43 -6.26
CA ALA A 172 23.49 -11.58 -7.31
C ALA A 172 22.91 -10.18 -7.16
N LYS A 173 23.77 -9.20 -6.88
CA LYS A 173 23.38 -7.80 -6.88
C LYS A 173 23.07 -7.44 -8.34
N GLY A 174 21.89 -6.92 -8.61
CA GLY A 174 21.58 -6.38 -9.91
C GLY A 174 22.63 -5.34 -10.33
N ARG A 175 22.99 -5.31 -11.61
CA ARG A 175 23.91 -4.31 -12.16
C ARG A 175 23.31 -2.92 -11.97
N ASN A 176 24.09 -2.01 -11.40
CA ASN A 176 23.69 -0.60 -11.33
C ASN A 176 23.96 0.07 -12.68
N VAL A 177 22.93 0.32 -13.43
CA VAL A 177 23.02 0.96 -14.75
C VAL A 177 22.78 2.47 -14.72
N SER A 178 22.74 3.10 -13.53
CA SER A 178 22.44 4.53 -13.40
C SER A 178 23.47 5.41 -14.10
N ALA A 179 24.76 5.06 -14.04
CA ALA A 179 25.81 5.79 -14.74
C ALA A 179 25.65 5.71 -16.27
N GLU A 180 25.38 4.51 -16.78
CA GLU A 180 25.13 4.28 -18.21
C GLU A 180 23.88 5.01 -18.68
N LYS A 181 22.80 4.95 -17.89
CA LYS A 181 21.58 5.71 -18.18
C LYS A 181 21.87 7.22 -18.25
N ASN A 182 22.61 7.75 -17.29
CA ASN A 182 22.94 9.18 -17.27
C ASN A 182 23.81 9.56 -18.46
N ALA A 183 24.81 8.76 -18.82
CA ALA A 183 25.62 8.99 -20.01
C ALA A 183 24.76 9.02 -21.28
N LEU A 184 23.89 8.03 -21.46
CA LEU A 184 22.99 7.98 -22.63
C LEU A 184 22.03 9.17 -22.71
N LEU A 185 21.61 9.72 -21.57
CA LEU A 185 20.64 10.81 -21.53
C LEU A 185 21.27 12.20 -21.61
N PHE A 186 22.49 12.36 -21.05
CA PHE A 186 23.06 13.68 -20.82
C PHE A 186 24.40 13.93 -21.55
N ASP A 187 25.17 12.90 -21.90
CA ASP A 187 26.44 13.04 -22.61
C ASP A 187 26.23 13.02 -24.13
N ARG A 188 25.26 13.80 -24.60
CA ARG A 188 25.00 13.96 -26.02
C ARG A 188 25.76 15.17 -26.56
N PRO A 189 26.31 15.08 -27.77
CA PRO A 189 26.87 16.24 -28.43
C PRO A 189 25.77 17.29 -28.63
N CYS A 190 26.03 18.50 -28.15
CA CYS A 190 25.14 19.64 -28.36
C CYS A 190 25.68 20.49 -29.52
N PRO A 191 25.12 20.37 -30.74
CA PRO A 191 25.55 21.19 -31.85
C PRO A 191 25.26 22.67 -31.56
N ALA A 192 26.16 23.54 -32.01
CA ALA A 192 25.94 24.98 -31.89
C ALA A 192 24.83 25.41 -32.87
N GLY A 193 23.74 25.94 -32.34
CA GLY A 193 22.68 26.52 -33.15
C GLY A 193 22.99 27.96 -33.55
N PRO A 194 22.28 28.52 -34.57
CA PRO A 194 22.52 29.88 -35.10
C PRO A 194 22.21 30.99 -34.09
N HIS A 195 21.44 30.69 -33.03
CA HIS A 195 21.00 31.67 -32.01
C HIS A 195 21.71 31.50 -30.66
N GLY A 196 22.81 30.77 -30.60
CA GLY A 196 23.54 30.51 -29.35
C GLY A 196 22.99 29.31 -28.57
N ARG A 197 23.49 29.13 -27.33
CA ARG A 197 23.10 28.02 -26.45
C ARG A 197 22.12 28.49 -25.40
N ILE A 198 20.98 27.79 -25.31
CA ILE A 198 19.99 27.98 -24.25
C ILE A 198 20.03 26.73 -23.39
N GLY A 199 20.26 26.92 -22.10
CA GLY A 199 20.21 25.83 -21.13
C GLY A 199 18.76 25.59 -20.69
N ILE A 200 18.23 24.40 -20.94
CA ILE A 200 16.93 23.96 -20.39
C ILE A 200 17.21 22.99 -19.25
N PRO A 201 16.81 23.33 -18.01
CA PRO A 201 16.99 22.42 -16.90
C PRO A 201 16.12 21.17 -17.10
N ARG A 202 16.74 20.00 -17.16
CA ARG A 202 16.05 18.70 -17.26
C ARG A 202 15.54 18.28 -15.89
N VAL A 203 14.34 18.74 -15.56
CA VAL A 203 13.63 18.37 -14.34
C VAL A 203 12.52 17.40 -14.67
N LEU A 204 12.08 16.62 -13.68
CA LEU A 204 10.94 15.70 -13.82
C LEU A 204 11.06 14.69 -14.98
N ASN A 205 12.28 14.19 -15.23
CA ASN A 205 12.53 13.21 -16.29
C ASN A 205 12.19 13.70 -17.72
N MET A 206 12.38 14.98 -18.00
CA MET A 206 12.29 15.49 -19.37
C MET A 206 13.50 14.99 -20.16
N TYR A 207 13.27 14.07 -21.09
CA TYR A 207 14.31 13.40 -21.89
C TYR A 207 14.24 13.71 -23.37
N GLU A 208 13.30 14.54 -23.79
CA GLU A 208 13.15 14.94 -25.17
C GLU A 208 14.16 16.02 -25.54
N ASP A 209 14.65 15.97 -26.77
CA ASP A 209 15.50 17.00 -27.35
C ASP A 209 14.60 18.13 -27.91
N TYR A 210 14.80 19.35 -27.44
CA TYR A 210 14.12 20.55 -27.92
C TYR A 210 15.03 21.35 -28.84
#